data_5101a57a2c83d92e1f4e8b8d33bf8c28
#
_entry.id   5101a57a2c83d92e1f4e8b8d33bf8c28
#
_cell.length_a   1.000
_cell.length_b   1.000
_cell.length_c   1.000
_cell.angle_alpha   90.00
_cell.angle_beta   90.00
_cell.angle_gamma   90.00
#
_symmetry.space_group_name_H-M   'P 1'
#
loop_
_entity.id
_entity.type
_entity.pdbx_description
1 polymer ?
#
loop_
_entity_poly.entity_id
_entity_poly.type
_entity_poly.pdbx_seq_one_letter_code
_entity_poly.pdbx_strand_id
1 'polypeptide(L)'
;MEGIKQENNKAIQKDIVELDEHTPVTADMYGYTLLLVEDNESMLTFILERLQENFTVETAMNGVEALEILRSSHIDLIISDIMMPVMDGYQLCKEVKSDMELSHIPIIFLTAKNDIDSKINGLKYGAEAYVEKPFSFNYLKEQVLSLLDNRRREREAFAKRPFFSVNNMQM
;
A
#
# COMPACT_ATOMS: atom_id res chain seq x y z
N MET A 1 -4.04 19.19 -28.33
CA MET A 1 -4.49 18.14 -27.38
C MET A 1 -3.50 16.99 -27.24
N GLU A 2 -2.81 16.57 -28.27
CA GLU A 2 -1.80 15.49 -28.18
C GLU A 2 -0.53 15.89 -27.40
N GLY A 3 -0.13 17.17 -27.41
CA GLY A 3 1.06 17.66 -26.68
C GLY A 3 0.95 17.60 -25.16
N ILE A 4 -0.25 17.82 -24.60
CA ILE A 4 -0.49 17.82 -23.16
C ILE A 4 -0.41 16.40 -22.58
N LYS A 5 -0.87 15.41 -23.33
CA LYS A 5 -0.79 14.00 -22.92
C LYS A 5 0.64 13.46 -22.91
N GLN A 6 1.49 13.93 -23.84
CA GLN A 6 2.89 13.52 -23.90
C GLN A 6 3.73 14.17 -22.79
N GLU A 7 3.47 15.41 -22.43
CA GLU A 7 4.16 16.09 -21.32
C GLU A 7 3.81 15.49 -19.97
N ASN A 8 2.56 15.15 -19.75
CA ASN A 8 2.13 14.48 -18.54
C ASN A 8 2.74 13.09 -18.40
N ASN A 9 2.86 12.33 -19.48
CA ASN A 9 3.52 11.02 -19.44
C ASN A 9 5.01 11.12 -19.13
N LYS A 10 5.69 12.16 -19.65
CA LYS A 10 7.12 12.39 -19.34
C LYS A 10 7.34 12.82 -17.89
N ALA A 11 6.44 13.63 -17.33
CA ALA A 11 6.52 14.07 -15.95
C ALA A 11 6.27 12.88 -14.98
N ILE A 12 5.33 12.00 -15.31
CA ILE A 12 5.01 10.81 -14.53
C ILE A 12 6.15 9.80 -14.58
N GLN A 13 6.77 9.61 -15.74
CA GLN A 13 7.93 8.72 -15.91
C GLN A 13 9.16 9.18 -15.12
N LYS A 14 9.26 10.46 -14.74
CA LYS A 14 10.34 10.97 -13.90
C LYS A 14 10.18 10.58 -12.43
N ASP A 15 8.96 10.30 -11.99
CA ASP A 15 8.68 9.91 -10.61
C ASP A 15 8.90 8.42 -10.35
N ILE A 16 9.08 7.63 -11.42
CA ILE A 16 9.30 6.18 -11.32
C ILE A 16 10.54 5.81 -12.15
N VAL A 17 11.56 5.32 -11.47
CA VAL A 17 12.78 4.83 -12.12
C VAL A 17 12.62 3.34 -12.40
N GLU A 18 12.55 2.97 -13.67
CA GLU A 18 12.54 1.57 -14.07
C GLU A 18 13.94 0.97 -13.94
N LEU A 19 14.10 0.04 -13.04
CA LEU A 19 15.20 -0.89 -13.03
C LEU A 19 14.69 -2.21 -13.61
N ASP A 20 15.24 -2.56 -14.74
CA ASP A 20 14.83 -3.69 -15.58
C ASP A 20 15.36 -5.02 -15.02
N GLU A 21 15.07 -5.30 -13.75
CA GLU A 21 15.43 -6.57 -13.15
C GLU A 21 14.16 -7.39 -12.89
N HIS A 22 14.03 -8.48 -13.60
CA HIS A 22 13.05 -9.51 -13.33
C HIS A 22 13.29 -10.12 -11.95
N THR A 23 12.63 -9.58 -10.94
CA THR A 23 12.54 -10.26 -9.65
C THR A 23 11.74 -11.55 -9.87
N PRO A 24 12.27 -12.72 -9.52
CA PRO A 24 11.51 -13.96 -9.69
C PRO A 24 10.21 -13.88 -8.91
N VAL A 25 9.11 -14.11 -9.63
CA VAL A 25 7.78 -14.19 -9.03
C VAL A 25 7.72 -15.45 -8.18
N THR A 26 7.63 -15.31 -6.88
CA THR A 26 7.37 -16.45 -6.01
C THR A 26 5.89 -16.81 -6.06
N ALA A 27 5.56 -18.07 -5.91
CA ALA A 27 4.17 -18.55 -5.93
C ALA A 27 3.29 -17.84 -4.87
N ASP A 28 3.92 -17.30 -3.84
CA ASP A 28 3.26 -16.61 -2.73
C ASP A 28 2.74 -15.20 -3.08
N MET A 29 3.12 -14.65 -4.24
CA MET A 29 2.61 -13.35 -4.71
C MET A 29 1.17 -13.43 -5.23
N TYR A 30 0.74 -14.59 -5.66
CA TYR A 30 -0.60 -14.80 -6.19
C TYR A 30 -1.61 -14.95 -5.04
N GLY A 31 -2.73 -14.27 -5.16
CA GLY A 31 -3.82 -14.34 -4.20
C GLY A 31 -3.91 -13.14 -3.24
N TYR A 32 -2.92 -12.24 -3.23
CA TYR A 32 -3.03 -10.99 -2.48
C TYR A 32 -3.78 -9.91 -3.27
N THR A 33 -4.60 -9.14 -2.56
CA THR A 33 -5.33 -8.00 -3.10
C THR A 33 -4.82 -6.72 -2.47
N LEU A 34 -4.36 -5.81 -3.32
CA LEU A 34 -3.88 -4.49 -2.91
C LEU A 34 -4.93 -3.42 -3.19
N LEU A 35 -4.96 -2.38 -2.38
CA LEU A 35 -5.72 -1.17 -2.65
C LEU A 35 -4.74 -0.04 -2.98
N LEU A 36 -4.83 0.49 -4.19
CA LEU A 36 -4.03 1.62 -4.67
C LEU A 36 -4.89 2.88 -4.65
N VAL A 37 -4.48 3.86 -3.86
CA VAL A 37 -5.20 5.13 -3.68
C VAL A 37 -4.36 6.28 -4.24
N GLU A 38 -4.80 6.86 -5.33
CA GLU A 38 -4.11 7.92 -6.07
C GLU A 38 -5.12 8.76 -6.85
N ASP A 39 -5.11 10.08 -6.69
CA ASP A 39 -6.04 10.98 -7.37
C ASP A 39 -5.62 11.35 -8.79
N ASN A 40 -4.36 11.20 -9.14
CA ASN A 40 -3.87 11.41 -10.50
C ASN A 40 -4.09 10.16 -11.35
N GLU A 41 -5.00 10.24 -12.32
CA GLU A 41 -5.37 9.10 -13.17
C GLU A 41 -4.20 8.48 -13.92
N SER A 42 -3.28 9.30 -14.41
CA SER A 42 -2.12 8.82 -15.17
C SER A 42 -1.14 8.06 -14.26
N MET A 43 -0.90 8.56 -13.07
CA MET A 43 -0.07 7.90 -12.07
C MET A 43 -0.74 6.60 -11.59
N LEU A 44 -2.04 6.66 -11.31
CA LEU A 44 -2.84 5.50 -10.92
C LEU A 44 -2.72 4.37 -11.96
N THR A 45 -2.97 4.69 -13.23
CA THR A 45 -2.89 3.72 -14.33
C THR A 45 -1.49 3.15 -14.46
N PHE A 46 -0.47 3.98 -14.36
CA PHE A 46 0.92 3.56 -14.51
C PHE A 46 1.34 2.57 -13.41
N ILE A 47 1.02 2.87 -12.16
CA ILE A 47 1.32 1.98 -11.02
C ILE A 47 0.45 0.71 -11.11
N LEU A 48 -0.84 0.86 -11.43
CA LEU A 48 -1.78 -0.24 -11.56
C LEU A 48 -1.33 -1.29 -12.56
N GLU A 49 -0.93 -0.88 -13.76
CA GLU A 49 -0.48 -1.80 -14.82
C GLU A 49 0.67 -2.70 -14.34
N ARG A 50 1.57 -2.15 -13.55
CA ARG A 50 2.71 -2.91 -13.03
C ARG A 50 2.34 -3.81 -11.86
N LEU A 51 1.53 -3.33 -10.94
CA LEU A 51 1.08 -4.12 -9.79
C LEU A 51 0.20 -5.30 -10.22
N GLN A 52 -0.60 -5.12 -11.26
CA GLN A 52 -1.49 -6.17 -11.78
C GLN A 52 -0.76 -7.37 -12.36
N GLU A 53 0.50 -7.25 -12.67
CA GLU A 53 1.31 -8.39 -13.11
C GLU A 53 1.42 -9.49 -12.04
N ASN A 54 1.36 -9.10 -10.75
CA ASN A 54 1.58 -10.02 -9.64
C ASN A 54 0.46 -10.05 -8.59
N PHE A 55 -0.41 -9.03 -8.59
CA PHE A 55 -1.44 -8.85 -7.57
C PHE A 55 -2.80 -8.56 -8.19
N THR A 56 -3.85 -8.87 -7.45
CA THR A 56 -5.15 -8.27 -7.69
C THR A 56 -5.15 -6.88 -7.11
N VAL A 57 -5.58 -5.87 -7.86
CA VAL A 57 -5.53 -4.47 -7.42
C VAL A 57 -6.89 -3.80 -7.55
N GLU A 58 -7.39 -3.29 -6.44
CA GLU A 58 -8.51 -2.36 -6.39
C GLU A 58 -7.96 -0.94 -6.38
N THR A 59 -8.68 0.01 -6.96
CA THR A 59 -8.26 1.41 -7.05
C THR A 59 -9.25 2.36 -6.45
N ALA A 60 -8.75 3.45 -5.86
CA ALA A 60 -9.54 4.55 -5.35
C ALA A 60 -8.83 5.88 -5.65
N MET A 61 -9.59 6.96 -5.82
CA MET A 61 -9.04 8.27 -6.13
C MET A 61 -8.96 9.21 -4.91
N ASN A 62 -9.50 8.80 -3.79
CA ASN A 62 -9.43 9.53 -2.52
C ASN A 62 -9.70 8.57 -1.35
N GLY A 63 -9.53 9.08 -0.13
CA GLY A 63 -9.70 8.28 1.08
C GLY A 63 -11.13 7.80 1.32
N VAL A 64 -12.14 8.54 0.88
CA VAL A 64 -13.56 8.14 1.04
C VAL A 64 -13.87 6.92 0.18
N GLU A 65 -13.48 6.95 -1.10
CA GLU A 65 -13.62 5.79 -1.99
C GLU A 65 -12.85 4.58 -1.46
N ALA A 66 -11.64 4.81 -0.93
CA ALA A 66 -10.83 3.77 -0.34
C ALA A 66 -11.54 3.09 0.84
N LEU A 67 -12.16 3.85 1.75
CA LEU A 67 -12.90 3.31 2.88
C LEU A 67 -14.11 2.49 2.43
N GLU A 68 -14.81 2.91 1.39
CA GLU A 68 -15.93 2.16 0.81
C GLU A 68 -15.47 0.77 0.31
N ILE A 69 -14.34 0.73 -0.39
CA ILE A 69 -13.74 -0.52 -0.87
C ILE A 69 -13.32 -1.41 0.31
N LEU A 70 -12.67 -0.83 1.31
CA LEU A 70 -12.21 -1.55 2.50
C LEU A 70 -13.36 -2.20 3.29
N ARG A 71 -14.54 -1.59 3.29
CA ARG A 71 -15.73 -2.13 3.95
C ARG A 71 -16.45 -3.23 3.16
N SER A 72 -16.26 -3.25 1.84
CA SER A 72 -16.97 -4.17 0.94
C SER A 72 -16.09 -5.28 0.35
N SER A 73 -14.77 -5.16 0.44
CA SER A 73 -13.82 -6.09 -0.17
C SER A 73 -12.69 -6.44 0.80
N HIS A 74 -12.12 -7.62 0.64
CA HIS A 74 -10.93 -8.01 1.38
C HIS A 74 -9.69 -7.37 0.75
N ILE A 75 -8.97 -6.58 1.53
CA ILE A 75 -7.71 -5.93 1.12
C ILE A 75 -6.59 -6.38 2.05
N ASP A 76 -5.47 -6.78 1.47
CA ASP A 76 -4.29 -7.25 2.22
C ASP A 76 -3.29 -6.13 2.53
N LEU A 77 -3.21 -5.09 1.70
CA LEU A 77 -2.29 -3.99 1.86
C LEU A 77 -2.79 -2.76 1.11
N ILE A 78 -2.53 -1.59 1.66
CA ILE A 78 -2.89 -0.29 1.07
C ILE A 78 -1.61 0.43 0.63
N ILE A 79 -1.60 0.92 -0.62
CA ILE A 79 -0.62 1.88 -1.13
C ILE A 79 -1.37 3.18 -1.38
N SER A 80 -0.99 4.26 -0.73
CA SER A 80 -1.71 5.54 -0.83
C SER A 80 -0.78 6.72 -1.02
N ASP A 81 -1.13 7.59 -1.94
CA ASP A 81 -0.60 8.95 -1.95
C ASP A 81 -1.10 9.68 -0.69
N ILE A 82 -0.38 10.71 -0.29
CA ILE A 82 -0.73 11.52 0.89
C ILE A 82 -1.67 12.64 0.51
N MET A 83 -1.30 13.43 -0.50
CA MET A 83 -2.03 14.62 -0.92
C MET A 83 -3.13 14.28 -1.92
N MET A 84 -4.35 14.15 -1.42
CA MET A 84 -5.53 13.85 -2.23
C MET A 84 -6.71 14.74 -1.81
N PRO A 85 -7.66 15.04 -2.73
CA PRO A 85 -8.86 15.80 -2.38
C PRO A 85 -9.82 14.98 -1.53
N VAL A 86 -10.75 15.62 -0.88
CA VAL A 86 -11.86 15.07 -0.07
C VAL A 86 -11.36 14.44 1.23
N MET A 87 -10.55 13.39 1.17
CA MET A 87 -9.88 12.78 2.30
C MET A 87 -8.46 12.42 1.88
N ASP A 88 -7.46 12.98 2.54
CA ASP A 88 -6.05 12.72 2.28
C ASP A 88 -5.56 11.37 2.85
N GLY A 89 -4.31 11.01 2.55
CA GLY A 89 -3.73 9.75 2.99
C GLY A 89 -3.58 9.64 4.52
N TYR A 90 -3.32 10.73 5.21
CA TYR A 90 -3.22 10.73 6.68
C TYR A 90 -4.56 10.45 7.34
N GLN A 91 -5.61 11.11 6.85
CA GLN A 91 -6.98 10.89 7.34
C GLN A 91 -7.43 9.45 7.08
N LEU A 92 -7.13 8.92 5.88
CA LEU A 92 -7.39 7.52 5.55
C LEU A 92 -6.67 6.58 6.52
N CYS A 93 -5.39 6.80 6.76
CA CYS A 93 -4.58 6.00 7.69
C CYS A 93 -5.17 6.03 9.11
N LYS A 94 -5.55 7.20 9.58
CA LYS A 94 -6.20 7.35 10.89
C LYS A 94 -7.50 6.55 10.99
N GLU A 95 -8.36 6.63 9.99
CA GLU A 95 -9.60 5.87 9.95
C GLU A 95 -9.35 4.35 9.94
N VAL A 96 -8.41 3.90 9.12
CA VAL A 96 -8.04 2.48 9.04
C VAL A 96 -7.47 1.97 10.36
N LYS A 97 -6.53 2.70 10.96
CA LYS A 97 -5.87 2.29 12.21
C LYS A 97 -6.79 2.38 13.43
N SER A 98 -7.85 3.16 13.36
CA SER A 98 -8.86 3.27 14.43
C SER A 98 -9.97 2.23 14.33
N ASP A 99 -10.07 1.52 13.22
CA ASP A 99 -11.08 0.49 13.00
C ASP A 99 -10.52 -0.89 13.36
N MET A 100 -11.18 -1.60 14.26
CA MET A 100 -10.72 -2.92 14.75
C MET A 100 -10.63 -3.97 13.64
N GLU A 101 -11.48 -3.87 12.63
CA GLU A 101 -11.49 -4.82 11.50
C GLU A 101 -10.42 -4.50 10.46
N LEU A 102 -10.00 -3.23 10.35
CA LEU A 102 -9.08 -2.73 9.34
C LEU A 102 -7.67 -2.44 9.85
N SER A 103 -7.50 -2.27 11.15
CA SER A 103 -6.24 -1.78 11.76
C SER A 103 -5.02 -2.67 11.48
N HIS A 104 -5.22 -3.92 11.15
CA HIS A 104 -4.15 -4.87 10.82
C HIS A 104 -3.62 -4.72 9.39
N ILE A 105 -4.33 -3.99 8.51
CA ILE A 105 -3.93 -3.82 7.12
C ILE A 105 -2.74 -2.85 7.06
N PRO A 106 -1.57 -3.28 6.54
CA PRO A 106 -0.42 -2.40 6.40
C PRO A 106 -0.67 -1.33 5.34
N ILE A 107 -0.11 -0.15 5.60
CA ILE A 107 -0.21 1.02 4.72
C ILE A 107 1.18 1.48 4.33
N ILE A 108 1.40 1.63 3.02
CA ILE A 108 2.56 2.27 2.44
C ILE A 108 2.13 3.63 1.91
N PHE A 109 2.82 4.70 2.35
CA PHE A 109 2.64 6.02 1.76
C PHE A 109 3.63 6.27 0.62
N LEU A 110 3.12 6.83 -0.45
CA LEU A 110 3.94 7.43 -1.51
C LEU A 110 4.14 8.91 -1.18
N THR A 111 5.39 9.34 -0.99
CA THR A 111 5.71 10.69 -0.53
C THR A 111 6.56 11.46 -1.54
N ALA A 112 6.47 12.80 -1.51
CA ALA A 112 7.40 13.64 -2.24
C ALA A 112 8.82 13.50 -1.66
N LYS A 113 9.83 13.62 -2.53
CA LYS A 113 11.24 13.58 -2.13
C LYS A 113 11.55 14.64 -1.08
N ASN A 114 12.28 14.27 -0.03
CA ASN A 114 12.70 15.14 1.08
C ASN A 114 11.55 15.72 1.93
N ASP A 115 10.38 15.11 1.90
CA ASP A 115 9.26 15.50 2.75
C ASP A 115 9.41 14.84 4.14
N ILE A 116 10.18 15.48 5.00
CA ILE A 116 10.40 15.03 6.38
C ILE A 116 9.10 15.11 7.20
N ASP A 117 8.30 16.14 6.98
CA ASP A 117 7.04 16.33 7.70
C ASP A 117 6.05 15.18 7.39
N SER A 118 6.00 14.73 6.15
CA SER A 118 5.21 13.56 5.77
C SER A 118 5.65 12.29 6.48
N LYS A 119 6.96 12.06 6.62
CA LYS A 119 7.50 10.91 7.34
C LYS A 119 7.16 10.95 8.83
N ILE A 120 7.30 12.10 9.47
CA ILE A 120 6.97 12.30 10.89
C ILE A 120 5.46 12.08 11.11
N ASN A 121 4.62 12.70 10.29
CA ASN A 121 3.17 12.55 10.38
C ASN A 121 2.71 11.11 10.12
N GLY A 122 3.33 10.43 9.18
CA GLY A 122 3.01 9.04 8.89
C GLY A 122 3.34 8.12 10.05
N LEU A 123 4.51 8.26 10.68
CA LEU A 123 4.84 7.55 11.91
C LEU A 123 3.81 7.81 13.01
N LYS A 124 3.35 9.05 13.12
CA LYS A 124 2.30 9.46 14.07
C LYS A 124 0.96 8.76 13.79
N TYR A 125 0.61 8.55 12.53
CA TYR A 125 -0.64 7.91 12.14
C TYR A 125 -0.55 6.38 12.01
N GLY A 126 0.66 5.81 12.11
CA GLY A 126 0.87 4.37 12.16
C GLY A 126 1.04 3.67 10.82
N ALA A 127 1.47 4.39 9.78
CA ALA A 127 1.86 3.76 8.53
C ALA A 127 3.10 2.88 8.70
N GLU A 128 3.15 1.76 8.02
CA GLU A 128 4.22 0.77 8.14
C GLU A 128 5.44 1.09 7.29
N ALA A 129 5.25 1.80 6.18
CA ALA A 129 6.35 2.17 5.29
C ALA A 129 6.08 3.45 4.50
N TYR A 130 7.15 4.02 4.00
CA TYR A 130 7.18 5.18 3.10
C TYR A 130 8.02 4.88 1.90
N VAL A 131 7.55 5.27 0.73
CA VAL A 131 8.31 5.22 -0.51
C VAL A 131 8.38 6.62 -1.10
N GLU A 132 9.58 7.20 -1.15
CA GLU A 132 9.80 8.53 -1.69
C GLU A 132 9.77 8.52 -3.22
N LYS A 133 9.10 9.50 -3.81
CA LYS A 133 9.15 9.76 -5.25
C LYS A 133 10.39 10.59 -5.59
N PRO A 134 11.11 10.31 -6.70
CA PRO A 134 10.92 9.18 -7.61
C PRO A 134 11.39 7.85 -7.01
N PHE A 135 10.71 6.77 -7.29
CA PHE A 135 11.06 5.45 -6.77
C PHE A 135 11.25 4.42 -7.90
N SER A 136 12.07 3.42 -7.61
CA SER A 136 12.13 2.19 -8.39
C SER A 136 10.88 1.35 -8.12
N PHE A 137 10.24 0.84 -9.16
CA PHE A 137 9.10 -0.06 -9.00
C PHE A 137 9.49 -1.34 -8.24
N ASN A 138 10.71 -1.84 -8.47
CA ASN A 138 11.23 -2.98 -7.71
C ASN A 138 11.32 -2.69 -6.21
N TYR A 139 11.72 -1.47 -5.84
CA TYR A 139 11.75 -1.08 -4.43
C TYR A 139 10.35 -1.07 -3.81
N LEU A 140 9.36 -0.51 -4.49
CA LEU A 140 7.96 -0.55 -4.03
C LEU A 140 7.48 -1.99 -3.87
N LYS A 141 7.74 -2.83 -4.85
CA LYS A 141 7.36 -4.25 -4.84
C LYS A 141 8.01 -5.00 -3.67
N GLU A 142 9.29 -4.75 -3.39
CA GLU A 142 9.99 -5.34 -2.25
C GLU A 142 9.36 -4.89 -0.92
N GLN A 143 8.97 -3.64 -0.78
CA GLN A 143 8.28 -3.15 0.40
C GLN A 143 6.92 -3.84 0.59
N VAL A 144 6.16 -3.98 -0.49
CA VAL A 144 4.88 -4.70 -0.48
C VAL A 144 5.07 -6.14 -0.02
N LEU A 145 6.00 -6.87 -0.62
CA LEU A 145 6.26 -8.27 -0.30
C LEU A 145 6.74 -8.45 1.14
N SER A 146 7.63 -7.58 1.61
CA SER A 146 8.13 -7.62 2.98
C SER A 146 7.00 -7.47 4.00
N LEU A 147 6.09 -6.52 3.78
CA LEU A 147 4.98 -6.29 4.69
C LEU A 147 3.94 -7.42 4.64
N LEU A 148 3.67 -7.96 3.47
CA LEU A 148 2.77 -9.12 3.32
C LEU A 148 3.36 -10.38 3.97
N ASP A 149 4.66 -10.61 3.84
CA ASP A 149 5.35 -11.73 4.46
C ASP A 149 5.37 -11.62 5.99
N ASN A 150 5.66 -10.45 6.53
CA ASN A 150 5.60 -10.20 7.97
C ASN A 150 4.20 -10.48 8.53
N ARG A 151 3.18 -10.03 7.85
CA ARG A 151 1.78 -10.26 8.26
C ARG A 151 1.42 -11.74 8.22
N ARG A 152 1.86 -12.48 7.22
CA ARG A 152 1.68 -13.93 7.13
C ARG A 152 2.35 -14.65 8.30
N ARG A 153 3.60 -14.28 8.63
CA ARG A 153 4.35 -14.84 9.77
C ARG A 153 3.65 -14.58 11.10
N GLU A 154 3.13 -13.38 11.30
CA GLU A 154 2.35 -13.02 12.49
C GLU A 154 1.10 -13.88 12.64
N ARG A 155 0.36 -14.10 11.57
CA ARG A 155 -0.82 -14.99 11.55
C ARG A 155 -0.45 -16.44 11.86
N GLU A 156 0.61 -16.96 11.26
CA GLU A 156 1.09 -18.32 11.49
C GLU A 156 1.58 -18.50 12.93
N ALA A 157 2.31 -17.54 13.46
CA ALA A 157 2.75 -17.56 14.86
C ALA A 157 1.57 -17.54 15.82
N PHE A 158 0.54 -16.75 15.54
CA PHE A 158 -0.68 -16.71 16.34
C PHE A 158 -1.48 -18.02 16.26
N ALA A 159 -1.60 -18.61 15.09
CA ALA A 159 -2.28 -19.88 14.86
C ALA A 159 -1.56 -21.06 15.54
N LYS A 160 -0.23 -20.99 15.65
CA LYS A 160 0.62 -22.01 16.30
C LYS A 160 0.75 -21.85 17.81
N ARG A 161 0.21 -20.78 18.41
CA ARG A 161 0.19 -20.66 19.88
C ARG A 161 -0.57 -21.84 20.46
N PRO A 162 0.10 -22.62 21.34
CA PRO A 162 -0.57 -23.82 21.86
C PRO A 162 -1.80 -23.48 22.67
N PHE A 163 -2.87 -24.17 22.41
CA PHE A 163 -4.11 -24.08 23.16
C PHE A 163 -3.91 -24.38 24.66
N PHE A 164 -2.84 -25.08 24.99
CA PHE A 164 -2.43 -25.42 26.37
C PHE A 164 -2.12 -24.22 27.27
N SER A 165 -1.64 -23.10 26.68
CA SER A 165 -1.34 -21.91 27.48
C SER A 165 -2.59 -21.29 28.10
N VAL A 166 -3.74 -21.49 27.49
CA VAL A 166 -5.02 -21.05 28.03
C VAL A 166 -5.50 -21.98 29.14
N ASN A 167 -5.30 -23.27 28.99
CA ASN A 167 -5.66 -24.26 30.02
C ASN A 167 -4.77 -24.18 31.26
N ASN A 168 -3.47 -23.85 31.11
CA ASN A 168 -2.57 -23.63 32.24
C ASN A 168 -2.88 -22.35 33.02
N MET A 169 -3.57 -21.40 32.44
CA MET A 169 -4.01 -20.19 33.12
C MET A 169 -5.31 -20.38 33.92
N GLN A 170 -6.06 -21.46 33.67
CA GLN A 170 -7.30 -21.80 34.38
C GLN A 170 -7.11 -22.75 35.57
N MET A 171 -5.90 -23.22 35.72
CA MET A 171 -5.48 -24.02 36.88
C MET A 171 -4.65 -23.22 37.90
#